data_5e1fd5d35d5d3d8802cc13a8dfb31510
#
_entry.id   5e1fd5d35d5d3d8802cc13a8dfb31510
#
_cell.length_a   1.000
_cell.length_b   1.000
_cell.length_c   1.000
_cell.angle_alpha   90.00
_cell.angle_beta   90.00
_cell.angle_gamma   90.00
#
_symmetry.space_group_name_H-M   'P 1'
#
loop_
_entity.id
_entity.type
_entity.pdbx_description
1 polymer ?
#
loop_
_entity_poly.entity_id
_entity_poly.type
_entity_poly.pdbx_seq_one_letter_code
_entity_poly.pdbx_strand_id
1 'polypeptide(L)'
;KQKNISKTLTLWNFFTIGFGAIIGTGWVLMVGDWMIIGGGPVAAMIAFIIGAVFLLPIGAVFGELTAAIPISGGIVEYVDRTYGNTMSYITGWFLALGNAILCPWEAIAISTLVSDMFGDLFPILRSIKLYSIMGADVYLLPTVIALSFAVYVIIQNFRGASAAASLQAFLTKALLCGMILAMGISLVKGGPENIQPIFASVEGAASSTSASTMFAGIISVLVMTPFFYAGFDTIPQQAEEAAEGLDWNKFGRVISLALLASGGFYMVCIYSFGSIIPWTDFVKSSVPALACLKTINIFLYIAMLCIATIGPMGPM
;
A
#
# COMPACT_ATOMS: atom_id res chain seq x y z
N LYS A 1 -4.82 23.83 -27.44
CA LYS A 1 -3.44 24.22 -27.01
C LYS A 1 -2.89 23.05 -26.23
N GLN A 2 -2.01 22.25 -26.83
CA GLN A 2 -1.23 21.26 -26.09
C GLN A 2 -0.44 22.01 -25.03
N LYS A 3 -0.73 21.71 -23.74
CA LYS A 3 0.06 22.21 -22.63
C LYS A 3 1.43 21.54 -22.78
N ASN A 4 2.49 22.29 -22.97
CA ASN A 4 3.85 21.74 -22.95
C ASN A 4 4.05 20.99 -21.63
N ILE A 5 4.19 19.67 -21.74
CA ILE A 5 4.52 18.81 -20.59
C ILE A 5 5.94 19.18 -20.15
N SER A 6 6.14 19.48 -18.89
CA SER A 6 7.46 19.81 -18.36
C SER A 6 8.33 18.55 -18.27
N LYS A 7 9.35 18.46 -19.09
CA LYS A 7 10.31 17.34 -19.12
C LYS A 7 11.38 17.52 -18.05
N THR A 8 11.11 17.09 -16.83
CA THR A 8 11.98 17.34 -15.66
C THR A 8 12.29 16.12 -14.82
N LEU A 9 11.63 14.98 -15.06
CA LEU A 9 11.78 13.79 -14.20
C LEU A 9 13.10 13.07 -14.48
N THR A 10 13.91 12.96 -13.43
CA THR A 10 15.14 12.17 -13.40
C THR A 10 14.84 10.71 -13.05
N LEU A 11 15.82 9.80 -13.23
CA LEU A 11 15.70 8.40 -12.80
C LEU A 11 15.36 8.27 -11.31
N TRP A 12 15.88 9.17 -10.47
CA TRP A 12 15.58 9.21 -9.03
C TRP A 12 14.12 9.61 -8.77
N ASN A 13 13.60 10.57 -9.55
CA ASN A 13 12.18 10.93 -9.44
C ASN A 13 11.28 9.74 -9.80
N PHE A 14 11.58 9.02 -10.87
CA PHE A 14 10.83 7.81 -11.25
C PHE A 14 10.89 6.74 -10.16
N PHE A 15 12.06 6.52 -9.54
CA PHE A 15 12.16 5.62 -8.39
C PHE A 15 11.25 6.06 -7.24
N THR A 16 11.32 7.33 -6.85
CA THR A 16 10.54 7.84 -5.70
C THR A 16 9.04 7.84 -5.96
N ILE A 17 8.62 8.12 -7.20
CA ILE A 17 7.22 8.03 -7.63
C ILE A 17 6.73 6.59 -7.53
N GLY A 18 7.44 5.63 -8.13
CA GLY A 18 7.06 4.22 -8.09
C GLY A 18 7.08 3.63 -6.69
N PHE A 19 8.13 3.87 -5.92
CA PHE A 19 8.21 3.44 -4.52
C PHE A 19 7.07 4.03 -3.69
N GLY A 20 6.81 5.35 -3.84
CA GLY A 20 5.73 6.02 -3.11
C GLY A 20 4.33 5.59 -3.56
N ALA A 21 4.15 5.18 -4.81
CA ALA A 21 2.89 4.62 -5.29
C ALA A 21 2.63 3.20 -4.75
N ILE A 22 3.68 2.39 -4.58
CA ILE A 22 3.58 1.05 -4.00
C ILE A 22 3.29 1.12 -2.50
N ILE A 23 3.97 2.02 -1.76
CA ILE A 23 3.87 2.10 -0.32
C ILE A 23 2.72 3.04 0.07
N GLY A 24 1.52 2.46 0.20
CA GLY A 24 0.32 3.12 0.74
C GLY A 24 0.16 2.89 2.25
N THR A 25 -1.06 3.06 2.75
CA THR A 25 -1.43 2.84 4.16
C THR A 25 -1.87 1.40 4.46
N GLY A 26 -1.97 0.55 3.45
CA GLY A 26 -2.46 -0.84 3.59
C GLY A 26 -1.74 -1.65 4.66
N TRP A 27 -0.44 -1.40 4.90
CA TRP A 27 0.33 -2.10 5.94
C TRP A 27 -0.20 -1.86 7.36
N VAL A 28 -0.75 -0.67 7.65
CA VAL A 28 -1.30 -0.33 8.99
C VAL A 28 -2.43 -1.27 9.37
N LEU A 29 -3.28 -1.59 8.40
CA LEU A 29 -4.44 -2.46 8.60
C LEU A 29 -4.09 -3.93 8.42
N MET A 30 -3.30 -4.25 7.40
CA MET A 30 -3.15 -5.61 6.89
C MET A 30 -1.96 -6.38 7.44
N VAL A 31 -1.03 -5.74 8.17
CA VAL A 31 0.16 -6.43 8.69
C VAL A 31 -0.20 -7.61 9.60
N GLY A 32 -1.26 -7.49 10.39
CA GLY A 32 -1.78 -8.59 11.21
C GLY A 32 -2.38 -9.70 10.35
N ASP A 33 -3.18 -9.35 9.36
CA ASP A 33 -3.81 -10.33 8.45
C ASP A 33 -2.77 -11.12 7.66
N TRP A 34 -1.70 -10.47 7.20
CA TRP A 34 -0.59 -11.19 6.53
C TRP A 34 0.05 -12.24 7.45
N MET A 35 0.22 -11.92 8.74
CA MET A 35 0.74 -12.87 9.72
C MET A 35 -0.24 -14.01 9.98
N ILE A 36 -1.54 -13.73 10.08
CA ILE A 36 -2.59 -14.75 10.27
C ILE A 36 -2.64 -15.69 9.06
N ILE A 37 -2.75 -15.14 7.85
CA ILE A 37 -2.82 -15.89 6.60
C ILE A 37 -1.55 -16.73 6.40
N GLY A 38 -0.40 -16.17 6.73
CA GLY A 38 0.89 -16.84 6.67
C GLY A 38 1.11 -17.90 7.76
N GLY A 39 0.32 -17.87 8.84
CA GLY A 39 0.57 -18.66 10.03
C GLY A 39 1.82 -18.17 10.79
N GLY A 40 2.23 -16.94 10.57
CA GLY A 40 3.32 -16.28 11.30
C GLY A 40 4.06 -15.22 10.48
N PRO A 41 4.82 -14.35 11.18
CA PRO A 41 5.58 -13.26 10.54
C PRO A 41 6.58 -13.75 9.50
N VAL A 42 7.25 -14.86 9.76
CA VAL A 42 8.32 -15.39 8.89
C VAL A 42 7.76 -15.80 7.53
N ALA A 43 6.63 -16.50 7.49
CA ALA A 43 5.99 -16.89 6.24
C ALA A 43 5.56 -15.65 5.42
N ALA A 44 4.99 -14.65 6.08
CA ALA A 44 4.60 -13.39 5.44
C ALA A 44 5.83 -12.64 4.88
N MET A 45 6.92 -12.51 5.64
CA MET A 45 8.16 -11.88 5.17
C MET A 45 8.72 -12.57 3.94
N ILE A 46 8.80 -13.90 3.95
CA ILE A 46 9.28 -14.70 2.81
C ILE A 46 8.38 -14.48 1.59
N ALA A 47 7.06 -14.49 1.77
CA ALA A 47 6.10 -14.29 0.69
C ALA A 47 6.28 -12.92 0.00
N PHE A 48 6.46 -11.85 0.76
CA PHE A 48 6.70 -10.52 0.18
C PHE A 48 8.02 -10.45 -0.59
N ILE A 49 9.11 -11.04 -0.08
CA ILE A 49 10.39 -11.08 -0.83
C ILE A 49 10.24 -11.89 -2.13
N ILE A 50 9.61 -13.06 -2.07
CA ILE A 50 9.37 -13.87 -3.26
C ILE A 50 8.47 -13.11 -4.25
N GLY A 51 7.44 -12.42 -3.77
CA GLY A 51 6.55 -11.58 -4.58
C GLY A 51 7.30 -10.48 -5.32
N ALA A 52 8.22 -9.77 -4.63
CA ALA A 52 9.08 -8.78 -5.27
C ALA A 52 9.92 -9.40 -6.39
N VAL A 53 10.56 -10.56 -6.12
CA VAL A 53 11.40 -11.27 -7.10
C VAL A 53 10.57 -11.73 -8.31
N PHE A 54 9.37 -12.23 -8.11
CA PHE A 54 8.49 -12.66 -9.21
C PHE A 54 8.00 -11.51 -10.10
N LEU A 55 7.98 -10.29 -9.58
CA LEU A 55 7.63 -9.10 -10.35
C LEU A 55 8.81 -8.49 -11.13
N LEU A 56 10.06 -8.89 -10.83
CA LEU A 56 11.23 -8.34 -11.53
C LEU A 56 11.20 -8.55 -13.06
N PRO A 57 10.83 -9.72 -13.60
CA PRO A 57 10.72 -9.90 -15.04
C PRO A 57 9.69 -8.94 -15.67
N ILE A 58 8.57 -8.70 -14.97
CA ILE A 58 7.55 -7.75 -15.43
C ILE A 58 8.13 -6.33 -15.43
N GLY A 59 8.84 -5.95 -14.36
CA GLY A 59 9.53 -4.65 -14.29
C GLY A 59 10.57 -4.46 -15.40
N ALA A 60 11.31 -5.51 -15.75
CA ALA A 60 12.27 -5.48 -16.85
C ALA A 60 11.58 -5.27 -18.21
N VAL A 61 10.49 -6.00 -18.48
CA VAL A 61 9.69 -5.83 -19.71
C VAL A 61 9.12 -4.41 -19.80
N PHE A 62 8.57 -3.89 -18.71
CA PHE A 62 8.11 -2.49 -18.68
C PHE A 62 9.25 -1.50 -18.95
N GLY A 63 10.44 -1.77 -18.42
CA GLY A 63 11.63 -0.95 -18.67
C GLY A 63 12.02 -0.91 -20.14
N GLU A 64 12.04 -2.05 -20.82
CA GLU A 64 12.35 -2.16 -22.26
C GLU A 64 11.27 -1.51 -23.12
N LEU A 65 9.99 -1.77 -22.82
CA LEU A 65 8.87 -1.18 -23.55
C LEU A 65 8.85 0.34 -23.39
N THR A 66 9.11 0.86 -22.20
CA THR A 66 9.17 2.31 -21.96
C THR A 66 10.35 2.95 -22.69
N ALA A 67 11.50 2.28 -22.75
CA ALA A 67 12.66 2.76 -23.49
C ALA A 67 12.38 2.81 -25.01
N ALA A 68 11.62 1.86 -25.52
CA ALA A 68 11.23 1.81 -26.94
C ALA A 68 10.09 2.77 -27.27
N ILE A 69 9.17 3.01 -26.33
CA ILE A 69 7.94 3.77 -26.51
C ILE A 69 7.76 4.72 -25.31
N PRO A 70 8.53 5.82 -25.21
CA PRO A 70 8.52 6.72 -24.06
C PRO A 70 7.37 7.75 -24.14
N ILE A 71 6.14 7.24 -24.11
CA ILE A 71 4.90 8.04 -24.18
C ILE A 71 4.00 7.76 -22.99
N SER A 72 3.15 8.71 -22.64
CA SER A 72 2.14 8.51 -21.60
C SER A 72 1.10 7.47 -22.02
N GLY A 73 0.50 6.81 -21.03
CA GLY A 73 -0.43 5.71 -21.30
C GLY A 73 0.14 4.33 -20.94
N GLY A 74 1.46 4.18 -20.92
CA GLY A 74 2.14 2.97 -20.45
C GLY A 74 1.60 1.70 -21.13
N ILE A 75 1.13 0.73 -20.32
CA ILE A 75 0.66 -0.57 -20.81
C ILE A 75 -0.44 -0.49 -21.88
N VAL A 76 -1.32 0.49 -21.81
CA VAL A 76 -2.44 0.65 -22.76
C VAL A 76 -1.90 0.91 -24.15
N GLU A 77 -0.90 1.77 -24.27
CA GLU A 77 -0.24 2.10 -25.53
C GLU A 77 0.63 0.93 -26.05
N TYR A 78 1.31 0.23 -25.16
CA TYR A 78 2.10 -0.95 -25.55
C TYR A 78 1.22 -2.04 -26.15
N VAL A 79 0.04 -2.26 -25.55
CA VAL A 79 -0.94 -3.22 -26.06
C VAL A 79 -1.56 -2.75 -27.38
N ASP A 80 -1.81 -1.44 -27.54
CA ASP A 80 -2.33 -0.89 -28.79
C ASP A 80 -1.41 -1.18 -29.99
N ARG A 81 -0.12 -0.94 -29.79
CA ARG A 81 0.90 -1.16 -30.83
C ARG A 81 1.15 -2.63 -31.16
N THR A 82 0.89 -3.54 -30.22
CA THR A 82 1.18 -4.97 -30.41
C THR A 82 -0.06 -5.77 -30.82
N TYR A 83 -1.20 -5.50 -30.21
CA TYR A 83 -2.43 -6.28 -30.36
C TYR A 83 -3.60 -5.48 -30.93
N GLY A 84 -3.40 -4.18 -31.14
CA GLY A 84 -4.40 -3.27 -31.72
C GLY A 84 -5.45 -2.78 -30.72
N ASN A 85 -6.31 -1.90 -31.21
CA ASN A 85 -7.22 -1.05 -30.43
C ASN A 85 -8.19 -1.85 -29.52
N THR A 86 -8.68 -3.03 -29.97
CA THR A 86 -9.63 -3.81 -29.16
C THR A 86 -9.00 -4.29 -27.86
N MET A 87 -7.78 -4.85 -27.93
CA MET A 87 -7.06 -5.32 -26.75
C MET A 87 -6.59 -4.17 -25.88
N SER A 88 -6.18 -3.08 -26.49
CA SER A 88 -5.84 -1.84 -25.79
C SER A 88 -7.03 -1.29 -25.00
N TYR A 89 -8.22 -1.25 -25.58
CA TYR A 89 -9.46 -0.85 -24.90
C TYR A 89 -9.78 -1.75 -23.69
N ILE A 90 -9.67 -3.07 -23.84
CA ILE A 90 -9.89 -4.03 -22.76
C ILE A 90 -8.86 -3.79 -21.64
N THR A 91 -7.59 -3.65 -21.98
CA THR A 91 -6.51 -3.38 -21.03
C THR A 91 -6.74 -2.06 -20.30
N GLY A 92 -7.14 -1.01 -21.00
CA GLY A 92 -7.47 0.30 -20.41
C GLY A 92 -8.64 0.21 -19.43
N TRP A 93 -9.66 -0.60 -19.73
CA TRP A 93 -10.79 -0.86 -18.84
C TRP A 93 -10.35 -1.54 -17.55
N PHE A 94 -9.53 -2.61 -17.64
CA PHE A 94 -9.02 -3.28 -16.43
C PHE A 94 -8.11 -2.39 -15.62
N LEU A 95 -7.26 -1.59 -16.26
CA LEU A 95 -6.41 -0.61 -15.57
C LEU A 95 -7.24 0.44 -14.84
N ALA A 96 -8.26 0.98 -15.51
CA ALA A 96 -9.18 1.96 -14.90
C ALA A 96 -9.95 1.37 -13.71
N LEU A 97 -10.45 0.14 -13.83
CA LEU A 97 -11.12 -0.56 -12.73
C LEU A 97 -10.18 -0.83 -11.56
N GLY A 98 -8.94 -1.28 -11.83
CA GLY A 98 -7.93 -1.53 -10.81
C GLY A 98 -7.61 -0.27 -10.01
N ASN A 99 -7.43 0.87 -10.68
CA ASN A 99 -7.18 2.15 -10.02
C ASN A 99 -8.44 2.68 -9.30
N ALA A 100 -9.64 2.50 -9.89
CA ALA A 100 -10.88 2.96 -9.28
C ALA A 100 -11.21 2.24 -7.95
N ILE A 101 -10.75 1.01 -7.76
CA ILE A 101 -10.94 0.25 -6.50
C ILE A 101 -10.13 0.84 -5.35
N LEU A 102 -9.01 1.52 -5.62
CA LEU A 102 -8.16 2.10 -4.58
C LEU A 102 -8.90 3.17 -3.77
N CYS A 103 -9.68 4.02 -4.40
CA CYS A 103 -10.41 5.09 -3.70
C CYS A 103 -11.41 4.55 -2.63
N PRO A 104 -12.34 3.63 -2.94
CA PRO A 104 -13.20 3.04 -1.91
C PRO A 104 -12.41 2.20 -0.88
N TRP A 105 -11.32 1.55 -1.27
CA TRP A 105 -10.45 0.83 -0.34
C TRP A 105 -9.88 1.76 0.73
N GLU A 106 -9.30 2.88 0.33
CA GLU A 106 -8.74 3.87 1.24
C GLU A 106 -9.83 4.54 2.09
N ALA A 107 -11.03 4.77 1.54
CA ALA A 107 -12.17 5.27 2.31
C ALA A 107 -12.61 4.27 3.41
N ILE A 108 -12.65 2.97 3.11
CA ILE A 108 -12.92 1.92 4.09
C ILE A 108 -11.81 1.91 5.16
N ALA A 109 -10.55 2.04 4.76
CA ALA A 109 -9.42 2.12 5.68
C ALA A 109 -9.59 3.28 6.69
N ILE A 110 -9.94 4.47 6.21
CA ILE A 110 -10.22 5.64 7.07
C ILE A 110 -11.40 5.34 8.01
N SER A 111 -12.49 4.77 7.49
CA SER A 111 -13.66 4.42 8.30
C SER A 111 -13.32 3.45 9.45
N THR A 112 -12.55 2.41 9.14
CA THR A 112 -12.08 1.42 10.12
C THR A 112 -11.19 2.07 11.16
N LEU A 113 -10.18 2.85 10.74
CA LEU A 113 -9.28 3.56 11.64
C LEU A 113 -10.05 4.49 12.59
N VAL A 114 -10.97 5.29 12.06
CA VAL A 114 -11.78 6.21 12.87
C VAL A 114 -12.66 5.44 13.87
N SER A 115 -13.30 4.36 13.42
CA SER A 115 -14.16 3.54 14.28
C SER A 115 -13.38 2.87 15.41
N ASP A 116 -12.25 2.25 15.10
CA ASP A 116 -11.50 1.46 16.09
C ASP A 116 -10.74 2.34 17.08
N MET A 117 -10.29 3.49 16.65
CA MET A 117 -9.44 4.32 17.48
C MET A 117 -10.18 5.36 18.31
N PHE A 118 -11.26 5.90 17.75
CA PHE A 118 -12.05 6.92 18.42
C PHE A 118 -13.39 6.39 18.96
N GLY A 119 -13.80 5.17 18.59
CA GLY A 119 -15.07 4.60 18.99
C GLY A 119 -15.23 4.44 20.50
N ASP A 120 -14.13 4.15 21.21
CA ASP A 120 -14.14 4.03 22.67
C ASP A 120 -14.14 5.40 23.37
N LEU A 121 -13.52 6.42 22.75
CA LEU A 121 -13.51 7.80 23.25
C LEU A 121 -14.84 8.53 22.94
N PHE A 122 -15.42 8.23 21.81
CA PHE A 122 -16.65 8.84 21.31
C PHE A 122 -17.66 7.76 20.92
N PRO A 123 -18.43 7.19 21.87
CA PRO A 123 -19.39 6.11 21.62
C PRO A 123 -20.41 6.44 20.52
N ILE A 124 -20.67 7.73 20.27
CA ILE A 124 -21.54 8.18 19.18
C ILE A 124 -21.08 7.70 17.80
N LEU A 125 -19.78 7.46 17.60
CA LEU A 125 -19.26 6.95 16.32
C LEU A 125 -19.77 5.53 16.01
N ARG A 126 -20.05 4.74 17.06
CA ARG A 126 -20.59 3.37 16.93
C ARG A 126 -22.08 3.28 17.24
N SER A 127 -22.80 4.42 17.32
CA SER A 127 -24.21 4.44 17.71
C SER A 127 -25.16 3.86 16.66
N ILE A 128 -24.84 4.03 15.37
CA ILE A 128 -25.70 3.58 14.27
C ILE A 128 -24.89 2.60 13.41
N LYS A 129 -25.19 1.32 13.57
CA LYS A 129 -24.67 0.25 12.73
C LYS A 129 -25.49 0.19 11.44
N LEU A 130 -24.84 0.21 10.29
CA LEU A 130 -25.47 0.08 8.97
C LEU A 130 -25.66 -1.39 8.59
N TYR A 131 -24.56 -2.15 8.59
CA TYR A 131 -24.52 -3.56 8.22
C TYR A 131 -23.23 -4.21 8.76
N SER A 132 -23.12 -5.53 8.58
CA SER A 132 -21.89 -6.26 8.83
C SER A 132 -21.44 -6.98 7.56
N ILE A 133 -20.15 -6.94 7.25
CA ILE A 133 -19.54 -7.70 6.15
C ILE A 133 -18.41 -8.53 6.73
N MET A 134 -18.42 -9.84 6.51
CA MET A 134 -17.38 -10.78 6.93
C MET A 134 -17.01 -10.65 8.42
N GLY A 135 -18.01 -10.36 9.27
CA GLY A 135 -17.83 -10.21 10.71
C GLY A 135 -17.40 -8.80 11.17
N ALA A 136 -17.08 -7.89 10.26
CA ALA A 136 -16.78 -6.50 10.58
C ALA A 136 -18.04 -5.64 10.52
N ASP A 137 -18.28 -4.84 11.58
CA ASP A 137 -19.42 -3.94 11.67
C ASP A 137 -19.10 -2.59 11.02
N VAL A 138 -20.00 -2.14 10.13
CA VAL A 138 -19.88 -0.84 9.47
C VAL A 138 -20.83 0.14 10.12
N TYR A 139 -20.32 1.28 10.57
CA TYR A 139 -21.05 2.32 11.28
C TYR A 139 -21.24 3.57 10.43
N LEU A 140 -22.39 4.25 10.61
CA LEU A 140 -22.76 5.40 9.79
C LEU A 140 -21.77 6.56 9.88
N LEU A 141 -21.43 7.01 11.09
CA LEU A 141 -20.58 8.20 11.26
C LEU A 141 -19.15 8.03 10.74
N PRO A 142 -18.42 6.94 11.03
CA PRO A 142 -17.12 6.69 10.41
C PRO A 142 -17.18 6.62 8.90
N THR A 143 -18.26 6.04 8.33
CA THR A 143 -18.45 5.98 6.87
C THR A 143 -18.69 7.37 6.29
N VAL A 144 -19.49 8.21 6.92
CA VAL A 144 -19.71 9.61 6.48
C VAL A 144 -18.41 10.40 6.53
N ILE A 145 -17.59 10.23 7.58
CA ILE A 145 -16.28 10.87 7.69
C ILE A 145 -15.38 10.42 6.53
N ALA A 146 -15.28 9.12 6.27
CA ALA A 146 -14.47 8.57 5.18
C ALA A 146 -14.91 9.08 3.80
N LEU A 147 -16.22 9.09 3.54
CA LEU A 147 -16.77 9.65 2.30
C LEU A 147 -16.51 11.15 2.16
N SER A 148 -16.53 11.91 3.27
CA SER A 148 -16.21 13.33 3.25
C SER A 148 -14.75 13.57 2.84
N PHE A 149 -13.83 12.73 3.30
CA PHE A 149 -12.43 12.74 2.85
C PHE A 149 -12.31 12.41 1.37
N ALA A 150 -12.98 11.36 0.90
CA ALA A 150 -12.97 11.00 -0.53
C ALA A 150 -13.50 12.15 -1.40
N VAL A 151 -14.62 12.77 -1.03
CA VAL A 151 -15.17 13.95 -1.73
C VAL A 151 -14.18 15.12 -1.71
N TYR A 152 -13.52 15.36 -0.59
CA TYR A 152 -12.50 16.41 -0.50
C TYR A 152 -11.36 16.19 -1.49
N VAL A 153 -10.84 14.96 -1.59
CA VAL A 153 -9.76 14.62 -2.54
C VAL A 153 -10.25 14.77 -3.98
N ILE A 154 -11.46 14.31 -4.30
CA ILE A 154 -12.05 14.50 -5.63
C ILE A 154 -12.13 15.99 -5.98
N ILE A 155 -12.60 16.85 -5.06
CA ILE A 155 -12.66 18.30 -5.28
C ILE A 155 -11.27 18.88 -5.52
N GLN A 156 -10.23 18.46 -4.79
CA GLN A 156 -8.86 18.92 -5.01
C GLN A 156 -8.34 18.54 -6.41
N ASN A 157 -8.64 17.34 -6.88
CA ASN A 157 -8.30 16.92 -8.24
C ASN A 157 -9.00 17.79 -9.31
N PHE A 158 -10.26 18.16 -9.11
CA PHE A 158 -10.96 19.09 -10.00
C PHE A 158 -10.39 20.51 -9.98
N ARG A 159 -9.82 20.95 -8.86
CA ARG A 159 -9.19 22.29 -8.74
C ARG A 159 -7.88 22.45 -9.51
N GLY A 160 -7.26 21.34 -9.89
CA GLY A 160 -6.09 21.31 -10.74
C GLY A 160 -4.96 20.43 -10.23
N ALA A 161 -4.26 19.82 -11.17
CA ALA A 161 -3.21 18.83 -10.90
C ALA A 161 -2.09 19.33 -9.97
N SER A 162 -1.72 20.61 -10.02
CA SER A 162 -0.63 21.14 -9.18
C SER A 162 -0.97 21.21 -7.69
N ALA A 163 -2.22 21.56 -7.35
CA ALA A 163 -2.67 21.58 -5.95
C ALA A 163 -2.80 20.17 -5.38
N ALA A 164 -3.38 19.26 -6.15
CA ALA A 164 -3.48 17.85 -5.79
C ALA A 164 -2.09 17.21 -5.60
N ALA A 165 -1.17 17.42 -6.56
CA ALA A 165 0.19 16.87 -6.50
C ALA A 165 1.00 17.38 -5.29
N SER A 166 0.89 18.66 -4.93
CA SER A 166 1.60 19.19 -3.76
C SER A 166 1.06 18.63 -2.46
N LEU A 167 -0.25 18.47 -2.33
CA LEU A 167 -0.90 17.84 -1.18
C LEU A 167 -0.46 16.37 -1.08
N GLN A 168 -0.56 15.61 -2.17
CA GLN A 168 -0.14 14.23 -2.24
C GLN A 168 1.33 14.05 -1.85
N ALA A 169 2.23 14.88 -2.40
CA ALA A 169 3.65 14.82 -2.06
C ALA A 169 3.92 15.09 -0.59
N PHE A 170 3.19 16.01 0.03
CA PHE A 170 3.29 16.28 1.47
C PHE A 170 2.80 15.08 2.29
N LEU A 171 1.63 14.53 1.98
CA LEU A 171 1.04 13.41 2.69
C LEU A 171 1.90 12.14 2.58
N THR A 172 2.40 11.84 1.38
CA THR A 172 3.30 10.70 1.14
C THR A 172 4.60 10.83 1.93
N LYS A 173 5.20 12.02 1.95
CA LYS A 173 6.42 12.26 2.75
C LYS A 173 6.14 12.11 4.25
N ALA A 174 5.03 12.64 4.74
CA ALA A 174 4.64 12.52 6.15
C ALA A 174 4.40 11.05 6.53
N LEU A 175 3.71 10.30 5.66
CA LEU A 175 3.48 8.87 5.84
C LEU A 175 4.80 8.10 5.90
N LEU A 176 5.68 8.27 4.91
CA LEU A 176 6.97 7.58 4.86
C LEU A 176 7.87 7.91 6.07
N CYS A 177 7.97 9.18 6.44
CA CYS A 177 8.73 9.60 7.63
C CYS A 177 8.16 8.97 8.90
N GLY A 178 6.84 9.02 9.08
CA GLY A 178 6.18 8.42 10.23
C GLY A 178 6.38 6.91 10.30
N MET A 179 6.26 6.22 9.17
CA MET A 179 6.51 4.78 9.07
C MET A 179 7.94 4.40 9.43
N ILE A 180 8.93 5.08 8.86
CA ILE A 180 10.35 4.82 9.16
C ILE A 180 10.64 5.05 10.65
N LEU A 181 10.07 6.10 11.23
CA LEU A 181 10.18 6.37 12.65
C LEU A 181 9.53 5.27 13.50
N ALA A 182 8.29 4.89 13.19
CA ALA A 182 7.58 3.84 13.90
C ALA A 182 8.29 2.49 13.81
N MET A 183 8.74 2.10 12.61
CA MET A 183 9.50 0.88 12.40
C MET A 183 10.85 0.91 13.15
N GLY A 184 11.56 2.03 13.09
CA GLY A 184 12.83 2.19 13.80
C GLY A 184 12.68 2.03 15.32
N ILE A 185 11.67 2.67 15.91
CA ILE A 185 11.36 2.53 17.34
C ILE A 185 10.95 1.09 17.67
N SER A 186 10.13 0.48 16.82
CA SER A 186 9.68 -0.91 16.99
C SER A 186 10.84 -1.90 16.95
N LEU A 187 11.81 -1.70 16.05
CA LEU A 187 13.01 -2.53 15.97
C LEU A 187 13.88 -2.42 17.23
N VAL A 188 13.95 -1.24 17.85
CA VAL A 188 14.73 -1.02 19.09
C VAL A 188 14.04 -1.59 20.33
N LYS A 189 12.70 -1.59 20.33
CA LYS A 189 11.89 -2.04 21.48
C LYS A 189 11.46 -3.49 21.39
N GLY A 190 11.40 -4.03 20.18
CA GLY A 190 10.99 -5.40 19.91
C GLY A 190 12.11 -6.41 20.19
N GLY A 191 11.71 -7.68 20.38
CA GLY A 191 12.62 -8.79 20.56
C GLY A 191 12.32 -9.94 19.58
N PRO A 192 13.34 -10.68 19.12
CA PRO A 192 13.14 -11.81 18.19
C PRO A 192 12.34 -12.96 18.84
N GLU A 193 12.25 -13.03 20.16
CA GLU A 193 11.43 -13.98 20.90
C GLU A 193 9.94 -13.82 20.59
N ASN A 194 9.49 -12.60 20.31
CA ASN A 194 8.09 -12.29 20.02
C ASN A 194 7.63 -12.81 18.66
N ILE A 195 8.56 -13.16 17.77
CA ILE A 195 8.27 -13.78 16.47
C ILE A 195 8.01 -15.29 16.61
N GLN A 196 8.26 -15.86 17.79
CA GLN A 196 7.95 -17.25 18.07
C GLN A 196 6.48 -17.43 18.52
N PRO A 197 5.84 -18.56 18.18
CA PRO A 197 6.36 -19.64 17.33
C PRO A 197 6.49 -19.20 15.85
N ILE A 198 7.47 -19.73 15.11
CA ILE A 198 7.70 -19.38 13.69
C ILE A 198 6.47 -19.67 12.83
N PHE A 199 5.70 -20.68 13.22
CA PHE A 199 4.44 -21.07 12.59
C PHE A 199 3.43 -21.48 13.64
N ALA A 200 2.23 -20.90 13.58
CA ALA A 200 1.06 -21.33 14.33
C ALA A 200 -0.21 -21.06 13.56
N SER A 201 -1.16 -21.98 13.68
CA SER A 201 -2.52 -21.77 13.20
C SER A 201 -3.27 -20.90 14.22
N VAL A 202 -3.70 -19.70 13.83
CA VAL A 202 -4.48 -18.80 14.67
C VAL A 202 -5.93 -18.85 14.22
N GLU A 203 -6.81 -19.38 15.07
CA GLU A 203 -8.26 -19.37 14.83
C GLU A 203 -8.81 -17.96 15.11
N GLY A 204 -9.68 -17.46 14.22
CA GLY A 204 -10.44 -16.23 14.50
C GLY A 204 -10.25 -15.06 13.55
N ALA A 205 -9.49 -15.21 12.46
CA ALA A 205 -9.45 -14.21 11.41
C ALA A 205 -10.61 -14.34 10.43
N ALA A 206 -11.01 -13.22 9.82
CA ALA A 206 -12.07 -13.14 8.82
C ALA A 206 -11.81 -13.98 7.54
N SER A 207 -10.63 -14.55 7.38
CA SER A 207 -10.31 -15.50 6.32
C SER A 207 -10.28 -16.94 6.89
N SER A 208 -11.18 -17.76 6.44
CA SER A 208 -11.40 -19.17 6.85
C SER A 208 -10.29 -20.16 6.46
N THR A 209 -9.10 -19.69 6.12
CA THR A 209 -7.97 -20.54 5.70
C THR A 209 -6.75 -20.23 6.54
N SER A 210 -6.73 -20.74 7.76
CA SER A 210 -5.48 -20.94 8.47
C SER A 210 -4.64 -21.97 7.69
N ALA A 211 -3.43 -21.55 7.30
CA ALA A 211 -2.54 -22.45 6.58
C ALA A 211 -2.23 -23.69 7.41
N SER A 212 -2.33 -24.87 6.80
CA SER A 212 -2.01 -26.13 7.47
C SER A 212 -0.50 -26.34 7.66
N THR A 213 0.31 -25.63 6.89
CA THR A 213 1.78 -25.67 6.93
C THR A 213 2.37 -24.29 6.63
N MET A 214 3.59 -24.04 7.05
CA MET A 214 4.31 -22.79 6.73
C MET A 214 4.40 -22.57 5.20
N PHE A 215 4.60 -23.61 4.42
CA PHE A 215 4.64 -23.51 2.96
C PHE A 215 3.29 -23.05 2.37
N ALA A 216 2.19 -23.63 2.83
CA ALA A 216 0.85 -23.19 2.44
C ALA A 216 0.61 -21.73 2.84
N GLY A 217 1.09 -21.30 4.02
CA GLY A 217 1.03 -19.92 4.47
C GLY A 217 1.81 -18.95 3.56
N ILE A 218 3.02 -19.31 3.17
CA ILE A 218 3.81 -18.53 2.22
C ILE A 218 3.04 -18.38 0.90
N ILE A 219 2.48 -19.45 0.34
CA ILE A 219 1.72 -19.39 -0.92
C ILE A 219 0.47 -18.53 -0.76
N SER A 220 -0.26 -18.66 0.35
CA SER A 220 -1.48 -17.88 0.61
C SER A 220 -1.20 -16.38 0.66
N VAL A 221 -0.14 -15.96 1.32
CA VAL A 221 0.28 -14.54 1.32
C VAL A 221 0.82 -14.14 -0.04
N LEU A 222 1.62 -14.99 -0.71
CA LEU A 222 2.22 -14.70 -2.01
C LEU A 222 1.18 -14.36 -3.08
N VAL A 223 0.03 -15.04 -3.09
CA VAL A 223 -1.07 -14.75 -4.02
C VAL A 223 -1.62 -13.33 -3.85
N MET A 224 -1.52 -12.76 -2.66
CA MET A 224 -1.99 -11.40 -2.36
C MET A 224 -0.93 -10.33 -2.67
N THR A 225 0.35 -10.69 -2.71
CA THR A 225 1.46 -9.71 -2.85
C THR A 225 1.37 -8.84 -4.11
N PRO A 226 0.91 -9.31 -5.30
CA PRO A 226 0.80 -8.44 -6.47
C PRO A 226 -0.08 -7.20 -6.25
N PHE A 227 -1.13 -7.32 -5.42
CA PHE A 227 -1.96 -6.19 -5.06
C PHE A 227 -1.18 -5.13 -4.27
N PHE A 228 -0.32 -5.56 -3.34
CA PHE A 228 0.48 -4.65 -2.52
C PHE A 228 1.70 -4.07 -3.25
N TYR A 229 2.06 -4.61 -4.41
CA TYR A 229 3.07 -4.05 -5.32
C TYR A 229 2.44 -3.19 -6.43
N ALA A 230 1.11 -3.13 -6.54
CA ALA A 230 0.45 -2.25 -7.50
C ALA A 230 0.93 -0.80 -7.30
N GLY A 231 1.16 -0.09 -8.40
CA GLY A 231 1.73 1.25 -8.39
C GLY A 231 3.07 1.37 -9.12
N PHE A 232 3.85 0.26 -9.30
CA PHE A 232 5.07 0.32 -10.12
C PHE A 232 4.80 0.65 -11.60
N ASP A 233 3.62 0.35 -12.08
CA ASP A 233 3.12 0.67 -13.42
C ASP A 233 2.87 2.17 -13.64
N THR A 234 2.82 2.98 -12.58
CA THR A 234 2.78 4.45 -12.69
C THR A 234 4.08 5.03 -13.24
N ILE A 235 5.21 4.32 -13.07
CA ILE A 235 6.51 4.75 -13.58
C ILE A 235 6.49 4.88 -15.11
N PRO A 236 6.12 3.85 -15.92
CA PRO A 236 6.01 3.98 -17.37
C PRO A 236 4.91 4.95 -17.81
N GLN A 237 3.85 5.14 -17.05
CA GLN A 237 2.77 6.08 -17.42
C GLN A 237 3.23 7.54 -17.47
N GLN A 238 4.30 7.88 -16.75
CA GLN A 238 4.85 9.25 -16.71
C GLN A 238 6.08 9.43 -17.60
N ALA A 239 6.36 8.50 -18.49
CA ALA A 239 7.57 8.51 -19.33
C ALA A 239 7.73 9.79 -20.18
N GLU A 240 6.64 10.43 -20.61
CA GLU A 240 6.70 11.70 -21.36
C GLU A 240 7.26 12.89 -20.57
N GLU A 241 7.24 12.80 -19.22
CA GLU A 241 7.77 13.83 -18.34
C GLU A 241 9.27 13.65 -18.07
N ALA A 242 9.90 12.65 -18.69
CA ALA A 242 11.32 12.39 -18.53
C ALA A 242 12.18 13.58 -18.97
N ALA A 243 13.22 13.89 -18.17
CA ALA A 243 14.18 14.93 -18.50
C ALA A 243 14.90 14.63 -19.82
N GLU A 244 15.24 15.67 -20.58
CA GLU A 244 16.03 15.52 -21.80
C GLU A 244 17.38 14.88 -21.50
N GLY A 245 17.75 13.85 -22.29
CA GLY A 245 18.99 13.10 -22.12
C GLY A 245 18.95 11.99 -21.06
N LEU A 246 17.74 11.61 -20.59
CA LEU A 246 17.58 10.50 -19.66
C LEU A 246 18.13 9.19 -20.27
N ASP A 247 18.89 8.43 -19.50
CA ASP A 247 19.44 7.13 -19.91
C ASP A 247 18.36 6.04 -19.77
N TRP A 248 17.64 5.80 -20.84
CA TRP A 248 16.55 4.81 -20.92
C TRP A 248 17.01 3.38 -20.65
N ASN A 249 18.30 3.05 -20.90
CA ASN A 249 18.83 1.72 -20.58
C ASN A 249 18.81 1.41 -19.06
N LYS A 250 18.76 2.44 -18.23
CA LYS A 250 18.66 2.29 -16.77
C LYS A 250 17.21 2.26 -16.27
N PHE A 251 16.22 2.52 -17.12
CA PHE A 251 14.84 2.67 -16.68
C PHE A 251 14.28 1.39 -16.07
N GLY A 252 14.50 0.22 -16.68
CA GLY A 252 14.11 -1.07 -16.13
C GLY A 252 14.75 -1.37 -14.77
N ARG A 253 16.00 -0.89 -14.54
CA ARG A 253 16.67 -1.02 -13.24
C ARG A 253 15.98 -0.20 -12.16
N VAL A 254 15.44 0.97 -12.52
CA VAL A 254 14.70 1.82 -11.59
C VAL A 254 13.42 1.14 -11.13
N ILE A 255 12.66 0.52 -12.05
CA ILE A 255 11.46 -0.24 -11.72
C ILE A 255 11.81 -1.43 -10.82
N SER A 256 12.84 -2.20 -11.20
CA SER A 256 13.30 -3.34 -10.41
C SER A 256 13.77 -2.92 -9.01
N LEU A 257 14.46 -1.78 -8.90
CA LEU A 257 14.90 -1.24 -7.60
C LEU A 257 13.70 -0.82 -6.74
N ALA A 258 12.67 -0.20 -7.33
CA ALA A 258 11.45 0.16 -6.61
C ALA A 258 10.73 -1.08 -6.06
N LEU A 259 10.60 -2.14 -6.85
CA LEU A 259 10.02 -3.41 -6.44
C LEU A 259 10.81 -4.07 -5.29
N LEU A 260 12.14 -4.17 -5.42
CA LEU A 260 12.99 -4.77 -4.38
C LEU A 260 13.01 -3.94 -3.10
N ALA A 261 13.08 -2.61 -3.23
CA ALA A 261 13.03 -1.72 -2.07
C ALA A 261 11.69 -1.83 -1.33
N SER A 262 10.57 -1.96 -2.07
CA SER A 262 9.24 -2.16 -1.48
C SER A 262 9.14 -3.52 -0.80
N GLY A 263 9.69 -4.59 -1.39
CA GLY A 263 9.75 -5.91 -0.76
C GLY A 263 10.55 -5.92 0.54
N GLY A 264 11.72 -5.28 0.52
CA GLY A 264 12.53 -5.07 1.73
C GLY A 264 11.78 -4.25 2.79
N PHE A 265 11.07 -3.21 2.36
CA PHE A 265 10.24 -2.40 3.24
C PHE A 265 9.13 -3.23 3.92
N TYR A 266 8.36 -4.01 3.17
CA TYR A 266 7.32 -4.87 3.74
C TYR A 266 7.90 -5.92 4.70
N MET A 267 9.04 -6.51 4.36
CA MET A 267 9.75 -7.45 5.23
C MET A 267 10.12 -6.78 6.57
N VAL A 268 10.73 -5.58 6.52
CA VAL A 268 11.11 -4.84 7.74
C VAL A 268 9.87 -4.40 8.52
N CYS A 269 8.80 -4.02 7.84
CA CYS A 269 7.51 -3.67 8.44
C CYS A 269 6.94 -4.85 9.25
N ILE A 270 6.81 -6.03 8.63
CA ILE A 270 6.28 -7.22 9.28
C ILE A 270 7.15 -7.61 10.48
N TYR A 271 8.48 -7.61 10.33
CA TYR A 271 9.40 -7.92 11.41
C TYR A 271 9.30 -6.93 12.57
N SER A 272 9.37 -5.63 12.27
CA SER A 272 9.42 -4.59 13.29
C SER A 272 8.15 -4.55 14.15
N PHE A 273 6.98 -4.65 13.54
CA PHE A 273 5.72 -4.66 14.29
C PHE A 273 5.44 -6.01 14.97
N GLY A 274 5.75 -7.12 14.30
CA GLY A 274 5.58 -8.47 14.86
C GLY A 274 6.55 -8.80 15.99
N SER A 275 7.62 -8.02 16.19
CA SER A 275 8.59 -8.22 17.27
C SER A 275 8.29 -7.43 18.55
N ILE A 276 7.31 -6.51 18.58
CA ILE A 276 7.01 -5.66 19.72
C ILE A 276 6.42 -6.46 20.88
N ILE A 277 5.43 -7.30 20.59
CA ILE A 277 4.77 -8.24 21.49
C ILE A 277 4.65 -9.59 20.79
N PRO A 278 4.38 -10.70 21.52
CA PRO A 278 4.13 -11.98 20.87
C PRO A 278 3.14 -11.85 19.71
N TRP A 279 3.56 -12.26 18.51
CA TRP A 279 2.77 -12.01 17.30
C TRP A 279 1.36 -12.62 17.37
N THR A 280 1.18 -13.72 18.12
CA THR A 280 -0.13 -14.33 18.34
C THR A 280 -1.09 -13.46 19.15
N ASP A 281 -0.56 -12.53 19.97
CA ASP A 281 -1.35 -11.53 20.67
C ASP A 281 -1.49 -10.25 19.82
N PHE A 282 -0.45 -9.91 19.07
CA PHE A 282 -0.44 -8.79 18.14
C PHE A 282 -1.62 -8.86 17.15
N VAL A 283 -1.86 -10.01 16.56
CA VAL A 283 -2.90 -10.21 15.54
C VAL A 283 -4.35 -10.22 16.09
N LYS A 284 -4.56 -10.17 17.39
CA LYS A 284 -5.90 -10.12 18.01
C LYS A 284 -6.54 -8.73 17.91
N SER A 285 -5.76 -7.70 17.63
CA SER A 285 -6.27 -6.34 17.43
C SER A 285 -6.72 -6.14 15.98
N SER A 286 -7.79 -5.37 15.79
CA SER A 286 -8.28 -4.96 14.47
C SER A 286 -7.31 -4.04 13.71
N VAL A 287 -6.49 -3.26 14.43
CA VAL A 287 -5.42 -2.43 13.86
C VAL A 287 -4.12 -2.67 14.64
N PRO A 288 -3.47 -3.84 14.41
CA PRO A 288 -2.41 -4.31 15.29
C PRO A 288 -1.20 -3.38 15.36
N ALA A 289 -0.79 -2.80 14.22
CA ALA A 289 0.36 -1.91 14.14
C ALA A 289 0.20 -0.69 15.06
N LEU A 290 -0.97 -0.07 15.05
CA LEU A 290 -1.24 1.09 15.90
C LEU A 290 -1.47 0.70 17.36
N ALA A 291 -2.17 -0.41 17.64
CA ALA A 291 -2.37 -0.91 18.99
C ALA A 291 -1.02 -1.14 19.72
N CYS A 292 -0.03 -1.70 19.01
CA CYS A 292 1.31 -1.90 19.55
C CYS A 292 2.06 -0.60 19.82
N LEU A 293 1.94 0.40 18.96
CA LEU A 293 2.58 1.70 19.20
C LEU A 293 2.05 2.36 20.48
N LYS A 294 0.79 2.14 20.83
CA LYS A 294 0.19 2.61 22.07
C LYS A 294 0.90 2.03 23.31
N THR A 295 1.38 0.78 23.25
CA THR A 295 2.13 0.16 24.37
C THR A 295 3.53 0.74 24.52
N ILE A 296 4.11 1.28 23.44
CA ILE A 296 5.44 1.88 23.46
C ILE A 296 5.38 3.33 23.95
N ASN A 297 4.56 4.16 23.30
CA ASN A 297 4.45 5.59 23.59
C ASN A 297 3.15 6.17 23.04
N ILE A 298 2.36 6.82 23.88
CA ILE A 298 1.08 7.42 23.50
C ILE A 298 1.22 8.54 22.45
N PHE A 299 2.30 9.32 22.49
CA PHE A 299 2.53 10.39 21.51
C PHE A 299 2.86 9.82 20.12
N LEU A 300 3.68 8.74 20.08
CA LEU A 300 3.96 8.03 18.83
C LEU A 300 2.69 7.43 18.24
N TYR A 301 1.85 6.82 19.09
CA TYR A 301 0.55 6.32 18.70
C TYR A 301 -0.34 7.41 18.09
N ILE A 302 -0.51 8.56 18.77
CA ILE A 302 -1.33 9.68 18.25
C ILE A 302 -0.77 10.21 16.94
N ALA A 303 0.55 10.40 16.85
CA ALA A 303 1.19 10.88 15.62
C ALA A 303 0.95 9.91 14.46
N MET A 304 1.18 8.61 14.68
CA MET A 304 0.96 7.59 13.65
C MET A 304 -0.51 7.43 13.28
N LEU A 305 -1.41 7.59 14.25
CA LEU A 305 -2.84 7.63 14.01
C LEU A 305 -3.22 8.76 13.05
N CYS A 306 -2.78 9.99 13.35
CA CYS A 306 -3.05 11.13 12.48
C CYS A 306 -2.49 10.89 11.07
N ILE A 307 -1.25 10.39 10.97
CA ILE A 307 -0.61 10.08 9.69
C ILE A 307 -1.36 8.97 8.96
N ALA A 308 -1.74 7.89 9.63
CA ALA A 308 -2.48 6.77 9.04
C ALA A 308 -3.89 7.16 8.59
N THR A 309 -4.54 8.09 9.29
CA THR A 309 -5.88 8.58 8.91
C THR A 309 -5.84 9.53 7.71
N ILE A 310 -4.78 10.35 7.62
CA ILE A 310 -4.62 11.33 6.54
C ILE A 310 -3.89 10.73 5.33
N GLY A 311 -2.99 9.77 5.57
CA GLY A 311 -2.18 9.10 4.53
C GLY A 311 -2.97 8.57 3.34
N PRO A 312 -4.11 7.89 3.54
CA PRO A 312 -4.97 7.38 2.47
C PRO A 312 -5.44 8.41 1.47
N MET A 313 -5.44 9.69 1.85
CA MET A 313 -5.81 10.79 0.95
C MET A 313 -4.78 11.02 -0.17
N GLY A 314 -3.56 10.51 -0.03
CA GLY A 314 -2.51 10.65 -1.03
C GLY A 314 -2.74 9.75 -2.28
N PRO A 315 -2.97 8.44 -2.13
CA PRO A 315 -3.27 7.53 -3.25
C PRO A 315 -4.63 7.74 -3.91
N MET A 316 -5.64 8.27 -3.17
CA MET A 316 -6.95 8.61 -3.73
C MET A 316 -6.86 9.67 -4.83
#